data_c0cb3050cbf216e96c4de9b11d52c89d
#
_entry.id   c0cb3050cbf216e96c4de9b11d52c89d
#
_cell.length_a   1.000
_cell.length_b   1.000
_cell.length_c   1.000
_cell.angle_alpha   90.00
_cell.angle_beta   90.00
_cell.angle_gamma   90.00
#
_symmetry.space_group_name_H-M   'P 1'
#
loop_
_entity.id
_entity.type
_entity.pdbx_description
1 polymer ?
#
loop_
_entity_poly.entity_id
_entity_poly.type
_entity_poly.pdbx_seq_one_letter_code
_entity_poly.pdbx_strand_id
1 'polypeptide(L)'
;MGDASSRASLQTLYREHLALGARFGDDAVVTSYAHEEEGVVQEHGQAVLCDITHAQVLYFAGPDAPAFAHAAFAIEPLSVGACAFGAVLTGDGKVTSIPLLARTGSQEYIALDSTPRASVLDGWLSFLAHVSSDGYAPYAHMQAQDVTAKHVVLSLQGEAAPSVLGDYVGEQTLPIPGHVASVLLDRIPCIVLNVGTYETPSFVIMVPPNAAVVLWRSLLSFTEVAPVGTQTFVRMESRRYPWLARLCDTSDRLDFSREALVRDALIRGTDDFVGARALRSQKEGELQ
;
A
#
# COMPACT_ATOMS: atom_id res chain seq x y z
N MET A 1 2.96 -3.74 22.38
CA MET A 1 3.16 -2.27 22.55
C MET A 1 2.84 -1.48 21.27
N GLY A 2 2.41 -2.10 20.17
CA GLY A 2 2.05 -1.45 18.91
C GLY A 2 0.72 -0.69 18.90
N ASP A 3 -0.25 -1.07 19.72
CA ASP A 3 -1.65 -0.66 19.62
C ASP A 3 -1.92 0.85 19.95
N ALA A 4 -1.27 1.41 20.93
CA ALA A 4 -1.51 2.80 21.34
C ALA A 4 -0.86 3.86 20.41
N SER A 5 0.30 3.54 19.82
CA SER A 5 1.02 4.47 18.93
C SER A 5 0.40 4.49 17.53
N SER A 6 -0.08 3.33 17.04
CA SER A 6 -0.81 3.22 15.77
C SER A 6 -2.12 4.01 15.79
N ARG A 7 -2.84 4.02 16.93
CA ARG A 7 -4.05 4.82 17.10
C ARG A 7 -3.80 6.33 17.10
N ALA A 8 -2.62 6.79 17.50
CA ALA A 8 -2.29 8.21 17.50
C ALA A 8 -2.17 8.79 16.08
N SER A 9 -1.63 8.06 15.12
CA SER A 9 -1.56 8.50 13.72
C SER A 9 -2.95 8.56 13.08
N LEU A 10 -3.83 7.59 13.34
CA LEU A 10 -5.23 7.58 12.88
C LEU A 10 -6.03 8.79 13.39
N GLN A 11 -5.68 9.33 14.56
CA GLN A 11 -6.37 10.51 15.12
C GLN A 11 -5.84 11.85 14.59
N THR A 12 -4.74 11.84 13.82
CA THR A 12 -4.10 13.09 13.38
C THR A 12 -5.03 13.96 12.56
N LEU A 13 -5.80 13.37 11.64
CA LEU A 13 -6.75 14.07 10.76
C LEU A 13 -8.20 14.03 11.28
N TYR A 14 -8.47 13.47 12.44
CA TYR A 14 -9.83 13.24 12.94
C TYR A 14 -10.70 14.51 12.96
N ARG A 15 -10.14 15.64 13.42
CA ARG A 15 -10.88 16.92 13.47
C ARG A 15 -11.16 17.48 12.08
N GLU A 16 -10.25 17.27 11.14
CA GLU A 16 -10.41 17.69 9.74
C GLU A 16 -11.55 16.89 9.09
N HIS A 17 -11.58 15.60 9.31
CA HIS A 17 -12.64 14.73 8.81
C HIS A 17 -14.01 15.07 9.39
N LEU A 18 -14.08 15.32 10.71
CA LEU A 18 -15.33 15.79 11.36
C LEU A 18 -15.85 17.08 10.74
N ALA A 19 -14.96 18.06 10.51
CA ALA A 19 -15.33 19.34 9.91
C ALA A 19 -15.88 19.20 8.48
N LEU A 20 -15.48 18.15 7.78
CA LEU A 20 -15.95 17.82 6.42
C LEU A 20 -17.19 16.90 6.41
N GLY A 21 -17.75 16.57 7.57
CA GLY A 21 -18.94 15.71 7.68
C GLY A 21 -18.65 14.24 7.41
N ALA A 22 -17.46 13.76 7.81
CA ALA A 22 -17.11 12.36 7.66
C ALA A 22 -17.95 11.43 8.54
N ARG A 23 -18.22 10.24 8.01
CA ARG A 23 -18.72 9.08 8.76
C ARG A 23 -17.57 8.14 9.05
N PHE A 24 -17.51 7.63 10.25
CA PHE A 24 -16.46 6.73 10.72
C PHE A 24 -17.02 5.32 10.89
N GLY A 25 -16.23 4.34 10.50
CA GLY A 25 -16.40 2.95 10.86
C GLY A 25 -15.72 2.64 12.20
N ASP A 26 -15.52 1.37 12.46
CA ASP A 26 -14.70 0.90 13.55
C ASP A 26 -13.27 1.48 13.42
N ASP A 27 -12.56 1.63 14.53
CA ASP A 27 -11.18 2.13 14.59
C ASP A 27 -10.94 3.55 14.05
N ALA A 28 -11.97 4.42 14.02
CA ALA A 28 -11.89 5.80 13.55
C ALA A 28 -11.48 5.97 12.06
N VAL A 29 -11.62 4.93 11.25
CA VAL A 29 -11.41 4.98 9.80
C VAL A 29 -12.58 5.70 9.14
N VAL A 30 -12.28 6.67 8.26
CA VAL A 30 -13.30 7.39 7.49
C VAL A 30 -13.88 6.47 6.42
N THR A 31 -15.15 6.11 6.53
CA THR A 31 -15.84 5.24 5.58
C THR A 31 -16.45 6.00 4.41
N SER A 32 -17.01 7.18 4.66
CA SER A 32 -17.62 8.05 3.64
C SER A 32 -17.76 9.49 4.13
N TYR A 33 -18.06 10.40 3.20
CA TYR A 33 -18.48 11.77 3.48
C TYR A 33 -19.90 12.00 2.97
N ALA A 34 -20.59 13.01 3.51
CA ALA A 34 -21.98 13.29 3.16
C ALA A 34 -22.19 13.53 1.66
N HIS A 35 -21.29 14.24 0.99
CA HIS A 35 -21.37 14.54 -0.45
C HIS A 35 -21.23 13.31 -1.36
N GLU A 36 -20.61 12.22 -0.88
CA GLU A 36 -20.49 10.97 -1.67
C GLU A 36 -21.81 10.26 -1.89
N GLU A 37 -22.77 10.44 -0.96
CA GLU A 37 -24.12 9.85 -1.07
C GLU A 37 -24.96 10.54 -2.15
N GLU A 38 -24.64 11.78 -2.49
CA GLU A 38 -25.30 12.55 -3.53
C GLU A 38 -24.81 12.19 -4.95
N GLY A 39 -23.91 11.23 -5.07
CA GLY A 39 -23.41 10.75 -6.36
C GLY A 39 -22.42 11.67 -7.05
N VAL A 40 -21.93 12.70 -6.36
CA VAL A 40 -20.97 13.69 -6.87
C VAL A 40 -19.54 13.13 -6.76
N VAL A 41 -19.25 12.03 -7.43
CA VAL A 41 -17.87 11.54 -7.57
C VAL A 41 -17.54 11.38 -9.04
N GLN A 42 -16.71 12.34 -9.52
CA GLN A 42 -15.99 12.40 -10.79
C GLN A 42 -16.74 12.99 -11.99
N GLU A 43 -16.56 14.28 -12.19
CA GLU A 43 -16.45 14.86 -13.52
C GLU A 43 -15.00 14.70 -14.02
N HIS A 44 -14.78 14.60 -15.34
CA HIS A 44 -13.44 14.59 -15.94
C HIS A 44 -12.62 15.79 -15.46
N GLY A 45 -11.32 15.57 -15.21
CA GLY A 45 -10.40 16.61 -14.76
C GLY A 45 -10.32 16.78 -13.24
N GLN A 46 -10.92 15.91 -12.46
CA GLN A 46 -10.89 15.95 -10.99
C GLN A 46 -9.91 14.94 -10.38
N ALA A 47 -9.62 15.16 -9.10
CA ALA A 47 -8.89 14.22 -8.25
C ALA A 47 -9.65 13.95 -6.96
N VAL A 48 -9.43 12.77 -6.39
CA VAL A 48 -9.97 12.39 -5.08
C VAL A 48 -8.83 12.16 -4.09
N LEU A 49 -9.01 12.64 -2.87
CA LEU A 49 -8.07 12.50 -1.76
C LEU A 49 -8.70 11.60 -0.69
N CYS A 50 -8.06 10.48 -0.38
CA CYS A 50 -8.48 9.55 0.66
C CYS A 50 -7.42 9.44 1.76
N ASP A 51 -7.85 9.50 3.02
CA ASP A 51 -7.01 9.10 4.15
C ASP A 51 -7.03 7.57 4.28
N ILE A 52 -5.90 6.96 4.02
CA ILE A 52 -5.66 5.52 4.17
C ILE A 52 -4.66 5.20 5.28
N THR A 53 -4.61 6.04 6.32
CA THR A 53 -3.68 5.89 7.46
C THR A 53 -3.89 4.60 8.26
N HIS A 54 -5.03 3.92 8.06
CA HIS A 54 -5.25 2.57 8.58
C HIS A 54 -4.35 1.51 7.91
N ALA A 55 -3.72 1.84 6.78
CA ALA A 55 -2.77 0.94 6.12
C ALA A 55 -1.57 0.65 7.02
N GLN A 56 -1.20 -0.62 7.12
CA GLN A 56 0.00 -1.02 7.80
C GLN A 56 1.23 -0.74 6.94
N VAL A 57 2.26 -0.18 7.55
CA VAL A 57 3.53 0.15 6.89
C VAL A 57 4.66 -0.59 7.58
N LEU A 58 5.26 -1.53 6.86
CA LEU A 58 6.38 -2.35 7.32
C LEU A 58 7.66 -1.90 6.62
N TYR A 59 8.74 -1.76 7.38
CA TYR A 59 10.06 -1.37 6.89
C TYR A 59 11.05 -2.50 7.09
N PHE A 60 11.81 -2.82 6.04
CA PHE A 60 12.84 -3.85 6.05
C PHE A 60 14.15 -3.22 5.61
N ALA A 61 15.20 -3.32 6.43
CA ALA A 61 16.49 -2.72 6.12
C ALA A 61 17.65 -3.58 6.60
N GLY A 62 18.74 -3.54 5.85
CA GLY A 62 19.97 -4.24 6.15
C GLY A 62 20.47 -5.15 5.03
N PRO A 63 21.65 -5.75 5.19
CA PRO A 63 22.28 -6.58 4.14
C PRO A 63 21.42 -7.72 3.63
N ASP A 64 20.59 -8.33 4.49
CA ASP A 64 19.74 -9.47 4.13
C ASP A 64 18.36 -9.04 3.60
N ALA A 65 18.01 -7.73 3.63
CA ALA A 65 16.71 -7.26 3.17
C ALA A 65 16.40 -7.57 1.68
N PRO A 66 17.36 -7.50 0.74
CA PRO A 66 17.11 -7.92 -0.64
C PRO A 66 16.79 -9.41 -0.77
N ALA A 67 17.49 -10.27 -0.02
CA ALA A 67 17.23 -11.71 -0.03
C ALA A 67 15.87 -12.04 0.61
N PHE A 68 15.53 -11.36 1.71
CA PHE A 68 14.21 -11.47 2.32
C PHE A 68 13.09 -11.03 1.38
N ALA A 69 13.22 -9.86 0.77
CA ALA A 69 12.22 -9.34 -0.17
C ALA A 69 12.03 -10.29 -1.36
N HIS A 70 13.13 -10.85 -1.89
CA HIS A 70 13.08 -11.83 -2.97
C HIS A 70 12.35 -13.12 -2.55
N ALA A 71 12.56 -13.61 -1.34
CA ALA A 71 11.91 -14.82 -0.86
C ALA A 71 10.45 -14.62 -0.47
N ALA A 72 10.11 -13.51 0.20
CA ALA A 72 8.82 -13.26 0.79
C ALA A 72 7.78 -12.71 -0.21
N PHE A 73 8.21 -11.85 -1.16
CA PHE A 73 7.33 -11.23 -2.16
C PHE A 73 7.51 -11.92 -3.50
N ALA A 74 6.43 -12.44 -4.04
CA ALA A 74 6.47 -13.28 -5.24
C ALA A 74 6.69 -12.52 -6.56
N ILE A 75 6.74 -11.19 -6.55
CA ILE A 75 6.98 -10.36 -7.75
C ILE A 75 8.42 -10.41 -8.23
N GLU A 76 8.66 -9.90 -9.45
CA GLU A 76 10.01 -9.66 -9.95
C GLU A 76 10.79 -8.73 -9.02
N PRO A 77 12.11 -8.96 -8.82
CA PRO A 77 12.93 -8.11 -7.97
C PRO A 77 12.88 -6.65 -8.42
N LEU A 78 12.53 -5.76 -7.50
CA LEU A 78 12.44 -4.33 -7.78
C LEU A 78 13.84 -3.70 -7.90
N SER A 79 14.02 -2.80 -8.87
CA SER A 79 15.15 -1.87 -8.87
C SER A 79 15.01 -0.81 -7.78
N VAL A 80 16.09 -0.17 -7.35
CA VAL A 80 16.03 0.96 -6.41
C VAL A 80 15.18 2.07 -7.02
N GLY A 81 14.25 2.60 -6.26
CA GLY A 81 13.26 3.59 -6.70
C GLY A 81 12.02 3.01 -7.36
N ALA A 82 11.90 1.67 -7.51
CA ALA A 82 10.68 1.05 -8.05
C ALA A 82 9.69 0.64 -6.96
N CYS A 83 8.41 0.57 -7.31
CA CYS A 83 7.35 0.00 -6.48
C CYS A 83 6.34 -0.78 -7.33
N ALA A 84 5.77 -1.83 -6.75
CA ALA A 84 4.72 -2.65 -7.37
C ALA A 84 3.92 -3.42 -6.31
N PHE A 85 2.69 -3.78 -6.65
CA PHE A 85 1.94 -4.75 -5.87
C PHE A 85 2.50 -6.15 -6.09
N GLY A 86 2.62 -6.95 -5.02
CA GLY A 86 3.16 -8.29 -5.11
C GLY A 86 2.51 -9.24 -4.12
N ALA A 87 2.19 -10.45 -4.58
CA ALA A 87 1.61 -11.45 -3.70
C ALA A 87 2.64 -11.93 -2.66
N VAL A 88 2.16 -12.08 -1.43
CA VAL A 88 2.85 -12.78 -0.35
C VAL A 88 2.08 -14.07 -0.08
N LEU A 89 2.77 -15.21 -0.12
CA LEU A 89 2.15 -16.51 0.03
C LEU A 89 2.67 -17.24 1.28
N THR A 90 1.81 -18.09 1.82
CA THR A 90 2.21 -19.11 2.82
C THR A 90 2.92 -20.29 2.13
N GLY A 91 3.58 -21.13 2.90
CA GLY A 91 4.31 -22.30 2.38
C GLY A 91 3.45 -23.30 1.61
N ASP A 92 2.13 -23.33 1.86
CA ASP A 92 1.13 -24.15 1.17
C ASP A 92 0.53 -23.46 -0.09
N GLY A 93 1.10 -22.31 -0.50
CA GLY A 93 0.74 -21.62 -1.75
C GLY A 93 -0.51 -20.75 -1.67
N LYS A 94 -1.05 -20.49 -0.48
CA LYS A 94 -2.19 -19.57 -0.31
C LYS A 94 -1.72 -18.14 -0.21
N VAL A 95 -2.47 -17.23 -0.81
CA VAL A 95 -2.18 -15.79 -0.72
C VAL A 95 -2.50 -15.28 0.68
N THR A 96 -1.50 -14.73 1.35
CA THR A 96 -1.66 -14.03 2.63
C THR A 96 -2.22 -12.64 2.41
N SER A 97 -1.58 -11.86 1.56
CA SER A 97 -2.03 -10.55 1.09
C SER A 97 -1.28 -10.14 -0.19
N ILE A 98 -1.62 -8.99 -0.74
CA ILE A 98 -1.00 -8.39 -1.92
C ILE A 98 -0.61 -6.93 -1.59
N PRO A 99 0.42 -6.72 -0.77
CA PRO A 99 0.87 -5.39 -0.40
C PRO A 99 1.54 -4.66 -1.56
N LEU A 100 1.59 -3.33 -1.48
CA LEU A 100 2.45 -2.49 -2.29
C LEU A 100 3.87 -2.57 -1.70
N LEU A 101 4.82 -3.11 -2.45
CA LEU A 101 6.24 -3.14 -2.10
C LEU A 101 6.96 -2.02 -2.83
N ALA A 102 7.81 -1.26 -2.13
CA ALA A 102 8.70 -0.26 -2.68
C ALA A 102 10.14 -0.52 -2.24
N ARG A 103 11.10 -0.38 -3.17
CA ARG A 103 12.52 -0.44 -2.85
C ARG A 103 13.09 0.97 -2.80
N THR A 104 13.27 1.49 -1.59
CA THR A 104 13.71 2.87 -1.35
C THR A 104 15.22 3.05 -1.35
N GLY A 105 15.97 1.95 -1.17
CA GLY A 105 17.44 1.96 -1.17
C GLY A 105 18.01 0.61 -1.61
N SER A 106 19.35 0.51 -1.68
CA SER A 106 20.02 -0.74 -2.06
C SER A 106 19.65 -1.91 -1.14
N GLN A 107 19.41 -1.63 0.14
CA GLN A 107 19.11 -2.58 1.20
C GLN A 107 17.87 -2.14 2.01
N GLU A 108 16.95 -1.40 1.40
CA GLU A 108 15.79 -0.82 2.07
C GLU A 108 14.52 -1.03 1.29
N TYR A 109 13.47 -1.49 1.98
CA TYR A 109 12.15 -1.75 1.42
C TYR A 109 11.06 -1.26 2.36
N ILE A 110 9.96 -0.80 1.77
CA ILE A 110 8.71 -0.50 2.46
C ILE A 110 7.62 -1.39 1.87
N ALA A 111 6.84 -2.06 2.71
CA ALA A 111 5.63 -2.75 2.31
C ALA A 111 4.43 -2.04 2.95
N LEU A 112 3.41 -1.71 2.16
CA LEU A 112 2.19 -1.03 2.58
C LEU A 112 0.98 -1.89 2.22
N ASP A 113 0.13 -2.16 3.21
CA ASP A 113 -1.11 -2.92 3.03
C ASP A 113 -2.29 -2.20 3.68
N SER A 114 -3.25 -1.76 2.87
CA SER A 114 -4.49 -1.10 3.31
C SER A 114 -5.69 -2.06 3.38
N THR A 115 -5.47 -3.35 3.20
CA THR A 115 -6.53 -4.36 3.24
C THR A 115 -6.79 -4.86 4.67
N PRO A 116 -7.95 -5.48 4.93
CA PRO A 116 -8.21 -6.12 6.23
C PRO A 116 -7.24 -7.25 6.59
N ARG A 117 -6.38 -7.65 5.65
CA ARG A 117 -5.38 -8.71 5.83
C ARG A 117 -4.02 -8.22 6.32
N ALA A 118 -3.87 -6.93 6.53
CA ALA A 118 -2.60 -6.31 6.93
C ALA A 118 -2.00 -6.95 8.20
N SER A 119 -2.81 -7.27 9.21
CA SER A 119 -2.33 -7.92 10.44
C SER A 119 -1.86 -9.37 10.21
N VAL A 120 -2.50 -10.10 9.29
CA VAL A 120 -2.09 -11.46 8.91
C VAL A 120 -0.77 -11.40 8.13
N LEU A 121 -0.64 -10.42 7.23
CA LEU A 121 0.59 -10.15 6.51
C LEU A 121 1.75 -9.85 7.46
N ASP A 122 1.56 -8.94 8.43
CA ASP A 122 2.58 -8.58 9.42
C ASP A 122 3.03 -9.81 10.22
N GLY A 123 2.09 -10.59 10.76
CA GLY A 123 2.41 -11.81 11.49
C GLY A 123 3.22 -12.81 10.64
N TRP A 124 2.86 -12.96 9.38
CA TRP A 124 3.57 -13.87 8.46
C TRP A 124 4.97 -13.36 8.09
N LEU A 125 5.11 -12.08 7.73
CA LEU A 125 6.42 -11.50 7.41
C LEU A 125 7.34 -11.45 8.62
N SER A 126 6.79 -11.17 9.81
CA SER A 126 7.54 -11.24 11.07
C SER A 126 8.02 -12.66 11.35
N PHE A 127 7.19 -13.69 11.14
CA PHE A 127 7.59 -15.08 11.25
C PHE A 127 8.73 -15.42 10.29
N LEU A 128 8.60 -15.07 9.00
CA LEU A 128 9.63 -15.33 7.99
C LEU A 128 10.95 -14.62 8.30
N ALA A 129 10.90 -13.38 8.80
CA ALA A 129 12.08 -12.60 9.13
C ALA A 129 12.91 -13.23 10.27
N HIS A 130 12.27 -14.01 11.15
CA HIS A 130 12.91 -14.65 12.29
C HIS A 130 13.10 -16.16 12.12
N VAL A 131 12.86 -16.71 10.93
CA VAL A 131 13.05 -18.13 10.67
C VAL A 131 14.50 -18.53 10.94
N SER A 132 14.69 -19.62 11.67
CA SER A 132 16.00 -20.18 11.94
C SER A 132 15.93 -21.71 12.00
N SER A 133 16.98 -22.40 11.54
CA SER A 133 17.11 -23.85 11.61
C SER A 133 18.57 -24.21 11.82
N ASP A 134 18.84 -25.09 12.79
CA ASP A 134 20.17 -25.61 13.10
C ASP A 134 21.26 -24.55 13.27
N GLY A 135 20.90 -23.40 13.87
CA GLY A 135 21.81 -22.25 14.07
C GLY A 135 21.99 -21.38 12.84
N TYR A 136 21.34 -21.66 11.72
CA TYR A 136 21.33 -20.79 10.55
C TYR A 136 20.07 -19.93 10.53
N ALA A 137 20.26 -18.60 10.47
CA ALA A 137 19.19 -17.61 10.35
C ALA A 137 19.46 -16.77 9.09
N PRO A 138 18.70 -17.01 8.00
CA PRO A 138 19.01 -16.42 6.67
C PRO A 138 18.89 -14.89 6.63
N TYR A 139 18.19 -14.29 7.59
CA TYR A 139 17.91 -12.85 7.62
C TYR A 139 18.39 -12.18 8.92
N ALA A 140 19.46 -12.72 9.53
CA ALA A 140 19.99 -12.24 10.82
C ALA A 140 20.50 -10.78 10.77
N HIS A 141 20.89 -10.29 9.60
CA HIS A 141 21.41 -8.93 9.40
C HIS A 141 20.36 -7.98 8.78
N MET A 142 19.09 -8.30 8.96
CA MET A 142 17.98 -7.44 8.57
C MET A 142 17.21 -6.96 9.80
N GLN A 143 16.75 -5.71 9.75
CA GLN A 143 15.78 -5.16 10.68
C GLN A 143 14.40 -5.14 10.00
N ALA A 144 13.40 -5.70 10.66
CA ALA A 144 12.00 -5.60 10.29
C ALA A 144 11.28 -4.76 11.35
N GLN A 145 10.59 -3.70 10.93
CA GLN A 145 9.92 -2.76 11.84
C GLN A 145 8.53 -2.39 11.31
N ASP A 146 7.53 -2.40 12.18
CA ASP A 146 6.29 -1.69 11.95
C ASP A 146 6.52 -0.18 12.16
N VAL A 147 6.35 0.59 11.10
CA VAL A 147 6.51 2.05 11.09
C VAL A 147 5.19 2.78 10.83
N THR A 148 4.06 2.08 10.92
CA THR A 148 2.72 2.62 10.71
C THR A 148 2.48 3.91 11.47
N ALA A 149 2.81 3.94 12.75
CA ALA A 149 2.64 5.12 13.61
C ALA A 149 3.51 6.33 13.24
N LYS A 150 4.51 6.15 12.37
CA LYS A 150 5.42 7.23 11.95
C LYS A 150 4.89 8.02 10.76
N HIS A 151 3.78 7.57 10.15
CA HIS A 151 3.25 8.16 8.93
C HIS A 151 1.73 8.34 9.02
N VAL A 152 1.25 9.40 8.39
CA VAL A 152 -0.10 9.50 7.85
C VAL A 152 0.01 9.13 6.38
N VAL A 153 -0.89 8.28 5.90
CA VAL A 153 -0.86 7.79 4.53
C VAL A 153 -2.08 8.30 3.79
N LEU A 154 -1.83 9.04 2.72
CA LEU A 154 -2.87 9.61 1.87
C LEU A 154 -2.82 8.98 0.48
N SER A 155 -3.96 8.81 -0.16
CA SER A 155 -4.07 8.47 -1.58
C SER A 155 -4.68 9.63 -2.33
N LEU A 156 -3.99 10.11 -3.38
CA LEU A 156 -4.48 11.12 -4.32
C LEU A 156 -4.58 10.52 -5.72
N GLN A 157 -5.78 10.47 -6.28
CA GLN A 157 -6.07 9.79 -7.55
C GLN A 157 -6.89 10.67 -8.48
N GLY A 158 -6.69 10.52 -9.79
CA GLY A 158 -7.47 11.19 -10.82
C GLY A 158 -6.61 12.05 -11.74
N GLU A 159 -7.21 12.56 -12.80
CA GLU A 159 -6.52 13.30 -13.88
C GLU A 159 -5.80 14.55 -13.37
N ALA A 160 -6.37 15.25 -12.37
CA ALA A 160 -5.76 16.44 -11.77
C ALA A 160 -4.63 16.12 -10.77
N ALA A 161 -4.49 14.86 -10.29
CA ALA A 161 -3.53 14.53 -9.25
C ALA A 161 -2.06 14.91 -9.57
N PRO A 162 -1.54 14.68 -10.80
CA PRO A 162 -0.17 15.08 -11.14
C PRO A 162 0.02 16.59 -11.12
N SER A 163 -0.97 17.36 -11.58
CA SER A 163 -0.92 18.84 -11.60
C SER A 163 -0.95 19.38 -10.17
N VAL A 164 -1.88 18.90 -9.35
CA VAL A 164 -2.02 19.28 -7.93
C VAL A 164 -0.73 19.04 -7.15
N LEU A 165 -0.11 17.86 -7.28
CA LEU A 165 1.17 17.57 -6.63
C LEU A 165 2.32 18.37 -7.27
N GLY A 166 2.26 18.63 -8.59
CA GLY A 166 3.25 19.39 -9.32
C GLY A 166 3.45 20.81 -8.77
N ASP A 167 2.38 21.44 -8.28
CA ASP A 167 2.44 22.77 -7.68
C ASP A 167 3.24 22.82 -6.36
N TYR A 168 3.44 21.66 -5.70
CA TYR A 168 4.16 21.58 -4.42
C TYR A 168 5.60 21.09 -4.52
N VAL A 169 6.00 20.41 -5.61
CA VAL A 169 7.35 19.79 -5.69
C VAL A 169 8.46 20.78 -6.06
N GLY A 170 8.13 21.99 -6.48
CA GLY A 170 9.11 23.01 -6.88
C GLY A 170 10.00 22.55 -8.04
N GLU A 171 11.33 22.53 -7.83
CA GLU A 171 12.30 22.08 -8.83
C GLU A 171 12.46 20.57 -8.90
N GLN A 172 11.86 19.83 -7.96
CA GLN A 172 11.90 18.37 -7.95
C GLN A 172 10.87 17.80 -8.96
N THR A 173 10.99 16.50 -9.23
CA THR A 173 10.05 15.78 -10.09
C THR A 173 9.29 14.73 -9.30
N LEU A 174 8.01 14.57 -9.61
CA LEU A 174 7.23 13.45 -9.11
C LEU A 174 7.76 12.12 -9.67
N PRO A 175 7.65 11.02 -8.90
CA PRO A 175 8.00 9.70 -9.43
C PRO A 175 7.11 9.34 -10.61
N ILE A 176 7.70 8.73 -11.63
CA ILE A 176 6.96 8.16 -12.77
C ILE A 176 6.17 6.91 -12.34
N PRO A 177 5.18 6.43 -13.10
CA PRO A 177 4.44 5.21 -12.78
C PRO A 177 5.33 4.02 -12.40
N GLY A 178 4.97 3.30 -11.34
CA GLY A 178 5.73 2.18 -10.79
C GLY A 178 6.98 2.58 -10.00
N HIS A 179 7.10 3.86 -9.60
CA HIS A 179 8.28 4.34 -8.88
C HIS A 179 7.92 5.03 -7.55
N VAL A 180 8.90 5.08 -6.67
CA VAL A 180 8.87 5.76 -5.37
C VAL A 180 10.00 6.78 -5.29
N ALA A 181 9.73 7.94 -4.69
CA ALA A 181 10.74 8.96 -4.43
C ALA A 181 10.47 9.66 -3.09
N SER A 182 11.54 10.10 -2.43
CA SER A 182 11.45 11.08 -1.36
C SER A 182 11.42 12.47 -1.99
N VAL A 183 10.35 13.22 -1.75
CA VAL A 183 10.13 14.56 -2.30
C VAL A 183 9.73 15.54 -1.20
N LEU A 184 9.97 16.81 -1.43
CA LEU A 184 9.47 17.89 -0.59
C LEU A 184 8.19 18.44 -1.21
N LEU A 185 7.05 18.23 -0.56
CA LEU A 185 5.79 18.87 -0.92
C LEU A 185 5.64 20.14 -0.06
N ASP A 186 5.85 21.30 -0.63
CA ASP A 186 5.92 22.60 0.08
C ASP A 186 6.80 22.52 1.36
N ARG A 187 8.04 22.01 1.22
CA ARG A 187 9.01 21.78 2.31
C ARG A 187 8.66 20.66 3.28
N ILE A 188 7.53 19.98 3.12
CA ILE A 188 7.16 18.81 3.91
C ILE A 188 7.84 17.58 3.30
N PRO A 189 8.71 16.87 4.05
CA PRO A 189 9.36 15.66 3.54
C PRO A 189 8.34 14.54 3.44
N CYS A 190 8.07 14.07 2.23
CA CYS A 190 7.14 12.98 1.94
C CYS A 190 7.83 11.86 1.19
N ILE A 191 7.35 10.64 1.37
CA ILE A 191 7.63 9.52 0.47
C ILE A 191 6.42 9.40 -0.45
N VAL A 192 6.63 9.57 -1.75
CA VAL A 192 5.56 9.51 -2.76
C VAL A 192 5.77 8.29 -3.63
N LEU A 193 4.76 7.43 -3.72
CA LEU A 193 4.71 6.27 -4.59
C LEU A 193 3.69 6.55 -5.71
N ASN A 194 4.09 6.41 -6.96
CA ASN A 194 3.19 6.50 -8.09
C ASN A 194 2.73 5.09 -8.47
N VAL A 195 1.56 4.71 -8.01
CA VAL A 195 0.94 3.39 -8.23
C VAL A 195 -0.01 3.39 -9.44
N GLY A 196 -0.17 4.55 -10.09
CA GLY A 196 -1.02 4.71 -11.24
C GLY A 196 -0.34 4.40 -12.57
N THR A 197 -0.98 4.85 -13.62
CA THR A 197 -0.46 4.91 -14.99
C THR A 197 -0.51 6.37 -15.46
N TYR A 198 0.00 6.65 -16.66
CA TYR A 198 -0.15 7.99 -17.25
C TYR A 198 -1.62 8.34 -17.58
N GLU A 199 -2.45 7.32 -17.86
CA GLU A 199 -3.87 7.49 -18.18
C GLU A 199 -4.75 7.56 -16.93
N THR A 200 -4.33 6.86 -15.88
CA THR A 200 -5.04 6.78 -14.59
C THR A 200 -4.08 7.08 -13.43
N PRO A 201 -3.72 8.36 -13.22
CA PRO A 201 -2.77 8.75 -12.19
C PRO A 201 -3.26 8.37 -10.78
N SER A 202 -2.35 7.87 -9.96
CA SER A 202 -2.62 7.54 -8.56
C SER A 202 -1.33 7.58 -7.75
N PHE A 203 -1.36 8.33 -6.66
CA PHE A 203 -0.23 8.52 -5.78
C PHE A 203 -0.58 8.10 -4.36
N VAL A 204 0.32 7.35 -3.72
CA VAL A 204 0.30 7.13 -2.28
C VAL A 204 1.35 8.05 -1.67
N ILE A 205 0.94 8.86 -0.69
CA ILE A 205 1.77 9.89 -0.07
C ILE A 205 1.91 9.55 1.41
N MET A 206 3.13 9.25 1.84
CA MET A 206 3.44 9.03 3.25
C MET A 206 4.02 10.32 3.81
N VAL A 207 3.33 10.92 4.78
CA VAL A 207 3.70 12.20 5.38
C VAL A 207 3.89 12.07 6.88
N PRO A 208 4.86 12.77 7.51
CA PRO A 208 5.00 12.78 8.96
C PRO A 208 3.73 13.31 9.65
N PRO A 209 3.26 12.70 10.75
CA PRO A 209 2.01 13.09 11.43
C PRO A 209 1.93 14.57 11.80
N ASN A 210 3.05 15.18 12.21
CA ASN A 210 3.10 16.59 12.59
C ASN A 210 2.89 17.57 11.41
N ALA A 211 2.99 17.12 10.17
CA ALA A 211 2.78 17.94 8.97
C ALA A 211 1.50 17.54 8.20
N ALA A 212 0.87 16.43 8.57
CA ALA A 212 -0.24 15.86 7.80
C ALA A 212 -1.45 16.79 7.70
N VAL A 213 -1.81 17.50 8.77
CA VAL A 213 -2.94 18.48 8.74
C VAL A 213 -2.69 19.59 7.75
N VAL A 214 -1.44 20.09 7.68
CA VAL A 214 -1.08 21.15 6.74
C VAL A 214 -1.21 20.64 5.32
N LEU A 215 -0.61 19.48 5.01
CA LEU A 215 -0.67 18.89 3.68
C LEU A 215 -2.11 18.56 3.27
N TRP A 216 -2.91 17.97 4.16
CA TRP A 216 -4.32 17.65 3.93
C TRP A 216 -5.12 18.89 3.50
N ARG A 217 -5.02 19.98 4.28
CA ARG A 217 -5.70 21.23 3.96
C ARG A 217 -5.21 21.87 2.67
N SER A 218 -3.89 21.82 2.42
CA SER A 218 -3.30 22.34 1.20
C SER A 218 -3.84 21.59 -0.02
N LEU A 219 -3.88 20.26 -0.01
CA LEU A 219 -4.42 19.47 -1.11
C LEU A 219 -5.91 19.73 -1.34
N LEU A 220 -6.71 19.90 -0.27
CA LEU A 220 -8.13 20.21 -0.37
C LEU A 220 -8.43 21.68 -0.69
N SER A 221 -7.41 22.54 -0.80
CA SER A 221 -7.61 23.94 -1.25
C SER A 221 -7.80 24.05 -2.77
N PHE A 222 -7.46 22.99 -3.51
CA PHE A 222 -7.75 22.92 -4.94
C PHE A 222 -9.21 22.54 -5.15
N THR A 223 -9.89 23.27 -6.04
CA THR A 223 -11.32 23.02 -6.35
C THR A 223 -11.52 21.68 -7.07
N GLU A 224 -10.48 21.16 -7.69
CA GLU A 224 -10.44 19.88 -8.39
C GLU A 224 -10.28 18.68 -7.47
N VAL A 225 -9.99 18.90 -6.16
CA VAL A 225 -9.74 17.82 -5.21
C VAL A 225 -10.91 17.67 -4.25
N ALA A 226 -11.51 16.50 -4.25
CA ALA A 226 -12.58 16.15 -3.30
C ALA A 226 -12.13 15.05 -2.31
N PRO A 227 -12.45 15.17 -1.00
CA PRO A 227 -12.18 14.11 -0.06
C PRO A 227 -13.16 12.94 -0.30
N VAL A 228 -12.64 11.71 -0.21
CA VAL A 228 -13.47 10.49 -0.26
C VAL A 228 -13.11 9.54 0.87
N GLY A 229 -14.10 8.76 1.31
CA GLY A 229 -13.89 7.74 2.32
C GLY A 229 -13.39 6.42 1.72
N THR A 230 -13.04 5.49 2.61
CA THR A 230 -12.45 4.19 2.24
C THR A 230 -13.39 3.33 1.40
N GLN A 231 -14.71 3.47 1.54
CA GLN A 231 -15.68 2.72 0.71
C GLN A 231 -15.57 3.12 -0.77
N THR A 232 -15.50 4.42 -1.05
CA THR A 232 -15.30 4.91 -2.43
C THR A 232 -13.91 4.58 -2.93
N PHE A 233 -12.88 4.74 -2.09
CA PHE A 233 -11.50 4.37 -2.41
C PHE A 233 -11.39 2.89 -2.84
N VAL A 234 -11.87 1.95 -2.03
CA VAL A 234 -11.84 0.51 -2.33
C VAL A 234 -12.62 0.20 -3.60
N ARG A 235 -13.77 0.83 -3.83
CA ARG A 235 -14.58 0.64 -5.05
C ARG A 235 -13.82 1.11 -6.30
N MET A 236 -13.10 2.23 -6.24
CA MET A 236 -12.29 2.76 -7.34
C MET A 236 -11.07 1.87 -7.62
N GLU A 237 -10.31 1.53 -6.58
CA GLU A 237 -9.14 0.67 -6.69
C GLU A 237 -9.50 -0.75 -7.15
N SER A 238 -10.65 -1.30 -6.75
CA SER A 238 -11.11 -2.62 -7.20
C SER A 238 -11.47 -2.66 -8.69
N ARG A 239 -11.78 -1.53 -9.31
CA ARG A 239 -11.94 -1.45 -10.77
C ARG A 239 -10.60 -1.53 -11.50
N ARG A 240 -9.57 -0.94 -10.91
CA ARG A 240 -8.19 -0.99 -11.43
C ARG A 240 -7.51 -2.32 -11.12
N TYR A 241 -7.72 -2.82 -9.89
CA TYR A 241 -7.13 -4.03 -9.35
C TYR A 241 -8.25 -5.00 -8.89
N PRO A 242 -8.80 -5.83 -9.79
CA PRO A 242 -9.92 -6.72 -9.45
C PRO A 242 -9.63 -7.69 -8.30
N TRP A 243 -8.35 -8.01 -8.06
CA TRP A 243 -7.92 -8.83 -6.94
C TRP A 243 -8.15 -8.16 -5.58
N LEU A 244 -8.18 -6.82 -5.51
CA LEU A 244 -8.37 -6.08 -4.25
C LEU A 244 -9.74 -6.36 -3.62
N ALA A 245 -10.81 -6.44 -4.42
CA ALA A 245 -12.14 -6.76 -3.93
C ALA A 245 -12.16 -8.11 -3.20
N ARG A 246 -11.39 -9.08 -3.68
CA ARG A 246 -11.26 -10.40 -3.04
C ARG A 246 -10.50 -10.37 -1.73
N LEU A 247 -9.50 -9.48 -1.59
CA LEU A 247 -8.78 -9.29 -0.33
C LEU A 247 -9.63 -8.56 0.72
N CYS A 248 -10.54 -7.69 0.27
CA CYS A 248 -11.46 -6.97 1.15
C CYS A 248 -12.68 -7.82 1.56
N ASP A 249 -12.96 -8.91 0.85
CA ASP A 249 -13.94 -9.90 1.29
C ASP A 249 -13.34 -10.74 2.43
N THR A 250 -13.94 -10.64 3.60
CA THR A 250 -13.48 -11.32 4.82
C THR A 250 -13.80 -12.82 4.84
N SER A 251 -14.41 -13.37 3.78
CA SER A 251 -14.56 -14.81 3.64
C SER A 251 -13.19 -15.49 3.57
N ASP A 252 -12.96 -16.49 4.40
CA ASP A 252 -11.64 -17.08 4.74
C ASP A 252 -10.87 -17.76 3.58
N ARG A 253 -11.40 -17.79 2.36
CA ARG A 253 -10.79 -18.51 1.25
C ARG A 253 -10.25 -17.58 0.19
N LEU A 254 -8.96 -17.29 0.28
CA LEU A 254 -8.21 -16.58 -0.77
C LEU A 254 -7.52 -17.59 -1.71
N ASP A 255 -8.32 -18.37 -2.40
CA ASP A 255 -7.84 -19.25 -3.47
C ASP A 255 -7.64 -18.42 -4.74
N PHE A 256 -6.42 -18.01 -4.99
CA PHE A 256 -6.00 -17.41 -6.25
C PHE A 256 -5.36 -18.49 -7.12
N SER A 257 -5.81 -18.65 -8.35
CA SER A 257 -5.08 -19.52 -9.28
C SER A 257 -3.76 -18.88 -9.69
N ARG A 258 -2.76 -19.73 -9.99
CA ARG A 258 -1.46 -19.25 -10.49
C ARG A 258 -1.62 -18.39 -11.75
N GLU A 259 -2.52 -18.77 -12.65
CA GLU A 259 -2.81 -18.04 -13.89
C GLU A 259 -3.32 -16.61 -13.62
N ALA A 260 -4.21 -16.46 -12.65
CA ALA A 260 -4.70 -15.14 -12.24
C ALA A 260 -3.57 -14.27 -11.67
N LEU A 261 -2.75 -14.82 -10.79
CA LEU A 261 -1.62 -14.10 -10.20
C LEU A 261 -0.56 -13.69 -11.24
N VAL A 262 -0.28 -14.56 -12.23
CA VAL A 262 0.65 -14.24 -13.34
C VAL A 262 0.04 -13.18 -14.26
N ARG A 263 -1.23 -13.34 -14.65
CA ARG A 263 -1.92 -12.37 -15.52
C ARG A 263 -1.92 -10.97 -14.93
N ASP A 264 -2.11 -10.87 -13.62
CA ASP A 264 -2.20 -9.61 -12.90
C ASP A 264 -0.80 -9.11 -12.44
N ALA A 265 0.30 -9.76 -12.92
CA ALA A 265 1.69 -9.46 -12.60
C ALA A 265 2.01 -9.44 -11.10
N LEU A 266 1.31 -10.24 -10.30
CA LEU A 266 1.44 -10.33 -8.85
C LEU A 266 2.47 -11.38 -8.41
N ILE A 267 2.88 -12.26 -9.32
CA ILE A 267 3.95 -13.24 -9.13
C ILE A 267 4.86 -13.30 -10.35
N ARG A 268 6.14 -13.58 -10.13
CA ARG A 268 7.14 -13.80 -11.19
C ARG A 268 7.04 -15.21 -11.77
N GLY A 269 7.70 -15.38 -12.91
CA GLY A 269 7.69 -16.64 -13.64
C GLY A 269 8.52 -17.76 -13.02
N THR A 270 9.49 -17.43 -12.15
CA THR A 270 10.35 -18.38 -11.44
C THR A 270 9.67 -18.93 -10.19
N ASP A 271 10.18 -20.05 -9.65
CA ASP A 271 9.59 -20.73 -8.48
C ASP A 271 10.48 -20.59 -7.23
N ASP A 272 11.18 -19.48 -7.09
CA ASP A 272 12.16 -19.19 -6.03
C ASP A 272 11.63 -18.25 -4.95
N PHE A 273 10.33 -18.29 -4.67
CA PHE A 273 9.66 -17.58 -3.59
C PHE A 273 8.89 -18.55 -2.68
N VAL A 274 8.56 -18.10 -1.49
CA VAL A 274 7.80 -18.90 -0.52
C VAL A 274 6.43 -19.26 -1.09
N GLY A 275 6.08 -20.55 -1.05
CA GLY A 275 4.79 -21.07 -1.54
C GLY A 275 4.77 -21.43 -3.04
N ALA A 276 5.79 -21.09 -3.82
CA ALA A 276 5.82 -21.32 -5.27
C ALA A 276 5.59 -22.79 -5.66
N ARG A 277 6.21 -23.73 -4.94
CA ARG A 277 6.07 -25.18 -5.22
C ARG A 277 4.65 -25.67 -5.01
N ALA A 278 4.03 -25.27 -3.90
CA ALA A 278 2.66 -25.65 -3.57
C ALA A 278 1.66 -25.06 -4.58
N LEU A 279 1.86 -23.77 -4.94
CA LEU A 279 1.03 -23.09 -5.94
C LEU A 279 1.11 -23.77 -7.32
N ARG A 280 2.25 -24.38 -7.68
CA ARG A 280 2.40 -25.16 -8.91
C ARG A 280 1.67 -26.50 -8.85
N SER A 281 1.77 -27.21 -7.72
CA SER A 281 1.15 -28.52 -7.53
C SER A 281 -0.38 -28.47 -7.53
N GLN A 282 -1.00 -27.35 -7.19
CA GLN A 282 -2.45 -27.16 -7.28
C GLN A 282 -2.98 -27.31 -8.72
N LYS A 283 -2.17 -26.93 -9.72
CA LYS A 283 -2.52 -27.09 -11.14
C LYS A 283 -2.53 -28.56 -11.60
N GLU A 284 -1.66 -29.39 -11.06
CA GLU A 284 -1.55 -30.79 -11.44
C GLU A 284 -2.69 -31.65 -10.86
N GLY A 285 -3.26 -31.21 -9.73
CA GLY A 285 -4.39 -31.89 -9.07
C GLY A 285 -5.77 -31.60 -9.70
N GLU A 286 -5.94 -30.49 -10.42
CA GLU A 286 -7.19 -30.15 -11.12
C GLU A 286 -7.30 -30.80 -12.50
N LEU A 287 -6.25 -31.45 -12.99
CA LEU A 287 -6.18 -32.15 -14.29
C LEU A 287 -6.32 -33.67 -14.17
N GLN A 288 -6.55 -34.22 -13.00
CA GLN A 288 -6.87 -35.62 -12.72
C GLN A 288 -8.34 -35.76 -12.26
#